data_37b145b8d3cae1c8815d148f384a54c4
#
_entry.id   37b145b8d3cae1c8815d148f384a54c4
#
_cell.length_a   1.000
_cell.length_b   1.000
_cell.length_c   1.000
_cell.angle_alpha   90.00
_cell.angle_beta   90.00
_cell.angle_gamma   90.00
#
_symmetry.space_group_name_H-M   'P 1'
#
loop_
_entity.id
_entity.type
_entity.pdbx_description
1 polymer ?
#
loop_
_entity_poly.entity_id
_entity_poly.type
_entity_poly.pdbx_seq_one_letter_code
_entity_poly.pdbx_strand_id
1 'polypeptide(L)'
;NKSYEIFIEKKIFHEKKNSNIEIAFSVCKNPCSDLIVQKLTELGVDSIQPIISKNSIFNQKKIDSEKKLSHWKNISISSSEQSERNYLPNIKKIVSYQDYVENCSHDQKIILDTKSQKMLPSIYDNLANSLSILVGPEGDFTDEEYLYAKQSDFSSASLGDNILRVETAAISAFSYIKIINNSDNNE
;
A
#
# COMPACT_ATOMS: atom_id res chain seq x y z
N ASN A 1 24.05 -29.16 -19.24
CA ASN A 1 22.84 -28.84 -18.44
C ASN A 1 22.92 -29.70 -17.18
N LYS A 2 23.07 -29.06 -16.03
CA LYS A 2 22.91 -29.74 -14.73
C LYS A 2 21.42 -29.79 -14.42
N SER A 3 20.85 -30.97 -14.28
CA SER A 3 19.49 -31.18 -13.74
C SER A 3 19.59 -31.40 -12.25
N TYR A 4 18.64 -30.86 -11.50
CA TYR A 4 18.50 -31.08 -10.06
C TYR A 4 17.14 -31.75 -9.81
N GLU A 5 17.14 -32.76 -8.96
CA GLU A 5 15.92 -33.36 -8.44
C GLU A 5 15.68 -32.84 -7.02
N ILE A 6 14.43 -32.42 -6.77
CA ILE A 6 14.02 -31.90 -5.45
C ILE A 6 13.00 -32.85 -4.87
N PHE A 7 13.28 -33.39 -3.68
CA PHE A 7 12.37 -34.22 -2.90
C PHE A 7 11.72 -33.37 -1.80
N ILE A 8 10.38 -33.35 -1.77
CA ILE A 8 9.64 -32.65 -0.72
C ILE A 8 9.40 -33.63 0.43
N GLU A 9 10.13 -33.44 1.53
CA GLU A 9 10.01 -34.29 2.73
C GLU A 9 8.80 -33.91 3.60
N LYS A 10 8.46 -32.61 3.65
CA LYS A 10 7.37 -32.10 4.49
C LYS A 10 6.70 -30.88 3.87
N LYS A 11 5.38 -30.83 3.99
CA LYS A 11 4.55 -29.63 3.68
C LYS A 11 3.95 -29.11 4.98
N ILE A 12 4.14 -27.81 5.25
CA ILE A 12 3.51 -27.12 6.37
C ILE A 12 2.51 -26.11 5.77
N PHE A 13 1.26 -26.23 6.18
CA PHE A 13 0.23 -25.28 5.78
C PHE A 13 0.17 -24.16 6.83
N HIS A 14 0.26 -22.91 6.35
CA HIS A 14 0.09 -21.72 7.18
C HIS A 14 -1.23 -21.06 6.78
N GLU A 15 -2.11 -20.79 7.72
CA GLU A 15 -3.29 -19.98 7.44
C GLU A 15 -2.91 -18.53 7.19
N LYS A 16 -3.47 -17.95 6.13
CA LYS A 16 -3.30 -16.52 5.87
C LYS A 16 -4.16 -15.75 6.85
N LYS A 17 -3.54 -15.01 7.77
CA LYS A 17 -4.25 -13.99 8.56
C LYS A 17 -4.60 -12.83 7.61
N ASN A 18 -5.86 -12.72 7.23
CA ASN A 18 -6.34 -11.61 6.42
C ASN A 18 -6.58 -10.41 7.33
N SER A 19 -5.66 -9.47 7.33
CA SER A 19 -5.86 -8.15 7.94
C SER A 19 -6.63 -7.19 7.01
N ASN A 20 -6.80 -7.58 5.76
CA ASN A 20 -7.52 -6.84 4.71
C ASN A 20 -7.09 -5.37 4.60
N ILE A 21 -5.78 -5.14 4.67
CA ILE A 21 -5.19 -3.80 4.58
C ILE A 21 -4.63 -3.59 3.19
N GLU A 22 -5.07 -2.51 2.58
CA GLU A 22 -4.60 -2.03 1.29
C GLU A 22 -3.85 -0.71 1.42
N ILE A 23 -2.68 -0.62 0.78
CA ILE A 23 -1.99 0.65 0.58
C ILE A 23 -2.14 1.04 -0.88
N ALA A 24 -2.87 2.13 -1.12
CA ALA A 24 -2.93 2.79 -2.42
C ALA A 24 -1.89 3.91 -2.47
N PHE A 25 -1.06 3.94 -3.50
CA PHE A 25 -0.05 4.98 -3.63
C PHE A 25 -0.01 5.54 -5.05
N SER A 26 0.23 6.84 -5.16
CA SER A 26 0.45 7.49 -6.44
C SER A 26 1.80 7.07 -7.01
N VAL A 27 1.80 6.54 -8.24
CA VAL A 27 3.03 6.02 -8.88
C VAL A 27 4.07 7.12 -8.99
N CYS A 28 5.21 6.93 -8.35
CA CYS A 28 6.36 7.82 -8.33
C CYS A 28 7.53 7.29 -9.17
N LYS A 29 8.56 8.12 -9.41
CA LYS A 29 9.76 7.70 -10.14
C LYS A 29 10.50 6.60 -9.39
N ASN A 30 11.15 5.69 -10.16
CA ASN A 30 12.11 4.77 -9.57
C ASN A 30 13.29 5.54 -8.93
N PRO A 31 13.77 5.11 -7.76
CA PRO A 31 13.43 3.85 -7.07
C PRO A 31 12.23 3.92 -6.11
N CYS A 32 11.51 5.03 -6.02
CA CYS A 32 10.45 5.26 -5.03
C CYS A 32 9.35 4.17 -5.06
N SER A 33 8.69 3.95 -6.21
CA SER A 33 7.65 2.91 -6.32
C SER A 33 8.17 1.51 -6.02
N ASP A 34 9.41 1.20 -6.44
CA ASP A 34 10.02 -0.10 -6.20
C ASP A 34 10.29 -0.32 -4.70
N LEU A 35 10.76 0.73 -4.01
CA LEU A 35 10.98 0.71 -2.55
C LEU A 35 9.67 0.54 -1.77
N ILE A 36 8.59 1.23 -2.20
CA ILE A 36 7.27 1.05 -1.60
C ILE A 36 6.83 -0.40 -1.70
N VAL A 37 6.85 -0.98 -2.89
CA VAL A 37 6.45 -2.38 -3.10
C VAL A 37 7.31 -3.33 -2.28
N GLN A 38 8.63 -3.13 -2.28
CA GLN A 38 9.57 -3.92 -1.49
C GLN A 38 9.21 -3.90 0.00
N LYS A 39 9.16 -2.71 0.60
CA LYS A 39 9.01 -2.56 2.05
C LYS A 39 7.61 -2.92 2.54
N LEU A 40 6.56 -2.58 1.79
CA LEU A 40 5.21 -3.03 2.13
C LEU A 40 5.10 -4.56 2.06
N THR A 41 5.80 -5.21 1.11
CA THR A 41 5.86 -6.67 1.05
C THR A 41 6.57 -7.24 2.28
N GLU A 42 7.75 -6.75 2.65
CA GLU A 42 8.48 -7.18 3.85
C GLU A 42 7.63 -7.04 5.12
N LEU A 43 6.90 -5.93 5.26
CA LEU A 43 6.04 -5.64 6.40
C LEU A 43 4.75 -6.47 6.44
N GLY A 44 4.37 -7.12 5.35
CA GLY A 44 3.23 -8.03 5.33
C GLY A 44 1.90 -7.45 4.87
N VAL A 45 1.91 -6.43 4.00
CA VAL A 45 0.67 -5.87 3.41
C VAL A 45 -0.13 -6.93 2.64
N ASP A 46 -1.46 -6.83 2.67
CA ASP A 46 -2.33 -7.77 1.93
C ASP A 46 -2.49 -7.38 0.48
N SER A 47 -2.69 -6.09 0.19
CA SER A 47 -2.79 -5.60 -1.18
C SER A 47 -2.11 -4.24 -1.37
N ILE A 48 -1.64 -4.02 -2.58
CA ILE A 48 -1.00 -2.79 -3.04
C ILE A 48 -1.76 -2.31 -4.27
N GLN A 49 -2.28 -1.08 -4.22
CA GLN A 49 -3.00 -0.45 -5.32
C GLN A 49 -2.21 0.74 -5.86
N PRO A 50 -1.47 0.57 -6.98
CA PRO A 50 -0.87 1.72 -7.65
C PRO A 50 -1.93 2.55 -8.35
N ILE A 51 -1.86 3.88 -8.20
CA ILE A 51 -2.78 4.83 -8.84
C ILE A 51 -2.04 5.93 -9.60
N ILE A 52 -2.74 6.61 -10.49
CA ILE A 52 -2.27 7.81 -11.17
C ILE A 52 -3.16 8.97 -10.77
N SER A 53 -2.59 9.92 -10.03
CA SER A 53 -3.20 11.19 -9.63
C SER A 53 -2.77 12.34 -10.55
N LYS A 54 -3.35 13.52 -10.38
CA LYS A 54 -3.12 14.69 -11.23
C LYS A 54 -1.66 15.14 -11.24
N ASN A 55 -1.02 15.13 -10.06
CA ASN A 55 0.39 15.50 -9.88
C ASN A 55 1.36 14.31 -10.00
N SER A 56 0.89 13.14 -10.41
CA SER A 56 1.78 12.02 -10.72
C SER A 56 2.71 12.37 -11.89
N ILE A 57 3.96 11.98 -11.78
CA ILE A 57 4.96 12.16 -12.85
C ILE A 57 4.60 11.35 -14.10
N PHE A 58 3.85 10.26 -13.90
CA PHE A 58 3.43 9.37 -14.97
C PHE A 58 2.01 9.70 -15.44
N ASN A 59 1.85 9.75 -16.77
CA ASN A 59 0.54 9.82 -17.39
C ASN A 59 0.09 8.39 -17.73
N GLN A 60 -1.15 8.05 -17.44
CA GLN A 60 -1.74 6.73 -17.68
C GLN A 60 -1.53 6.22 -19.12
N LYS A 61 -1.53 7.12 -20.12
CA LYS A 61 -1.31 6.79 -21.54
C LYS A 61 0.16 6.45 -21.88
N LYS A 62 1.13 6.80 -21.04
CA LYS A 62 2.56 6.64 -21.27
C LYS A 62 3.21 5.54 -20.43
N ILE A 63 2.45 4.94 -19.53
CA ILE A 63 2.96 3.89 -18.65
C ILE A 63 2.75 2.53 -19.31
N ASP A 64 3.82 1.75 -19.45
CA ASP A 64 3.72 0.32 -19.74
C ASP A 64 3.30 -0.40 -18.42
N SER A 65 1.99 -0.45 -18.21
CA SER A 65 1.42 -0.98 -16.98
C SER A 65 1.74 -2.46 -16.78
N GLU A 66 1.77 -3.26 -17.84
CA GLU A 66 2.06 -4.70 -17.74
C GLU A 66 3.50 -4.95 -17.36
N LYS A 67 4.43 -4.22 -17.99
CA LYS A 67 5.85 -4.31 -17.66
C LYS A 67 6.13 -3.87 -16.21
N LYS A 68 5.52 -2.78 -15.75
CA LYS A 68 5.66 -2.34 -14.35
C LYS A 68 5.09 -3.35 -13.38
N LEU A 69 3.90 -3.89 -13.63
CA LEU A 69 3.29 -4.90 -12.77
C LEU A 69 4.14 -6.18 -12.70
N SER A 70 4.67 -6.63 -13.83
CA SER A 70 5.59 -7.77 -13.86
C SER A 70 6.85 -7.50 -13.05
N HIS A 71 7.44 -6.31 -13.18
CA HIS A 71 8.60 -5.89 -12.40
C HIS A 71 8.30 -5.87 -10.88
N TRP A 72 7.21 -5.26 -10.46
CA TRP A 72 6.81 -5.21 -9.04
C TRP A 72 6.46 -6.58 -8.46
N LYS A 73 5.88 -7.48 -9.26
CA LYS A 73 5.69 -8.89 -8.86
C LYS A 73 7.02 -9.57 -8.55
N ASN A 74 8.04 -9.36 -9.38
CA ASN A 74 9.37 -9.93 -9.11
C ASN A 74 9.99 -9.35 -7.83
N ILE A 75 9.85 -8.03 -7.60
CA ILE A 75 10.27 -7.40 -6.35
C ILE A 75 9.55 -8.04 -5.16
N SER A 76 8.22 -8.24 -5.25
CA SER A 76 7.45 -8.83 -4.15
C SER A 76 7.84 -10.28 -3.87
N ILE A 77 8.20 -11.06 -4.90
CA ILE A 77 8.69 -12.43 -4.73
C ILE A 77 10.01 -12.42 -3.94
N SER A 78 11.02 -11.67 -4.44
CA SER A 78 12.33 -11.60 -3.76
C SER A 78 12.22 -11.04 -2.34
N SER A 79 11.34 -10.06 -2.11
CA SER A 79 11.11 -9.49 -0.79
C SER A 79 10.43 -10.48 0.15
N SER A 80 9.49 -11.29 -0.36
CA SER A 80 8.83 -12.34 0.44
C SER A 80 9.80 -13.46 0.80
N GLU A 81 10.67 -13.87 -0.12
CA GLU A 81 11.72 -14.85 0.14
C GLU A 81 12.68 -14.38 1.24
N GLN A 82 13.14 -13.13 1.16
CA GLN A 82 14.07 -12.56 2.12
C GLN A 82 13.44 -12.37 3.51
N SER A 83 12.15 -12.01 3.58
CA SER A 83 11.42 -11.77 4.84
C SER A 83 10.70 -13.02 5.37
N GLU A 84 10.94 -14.20 4.79
CA GLU A 84 10.33 -15.48 5.14
C GLU A 84 8.80 -15.45 5.12
N ARG A 85 8.24 -14.67 4.22
CA ARG A 85 6.80 -14.48 4.08
C ARG A 85 6.16 -15.64 3.31
N ASN A 86 5.13 -16.25 3.87
CA ASN A 86 4.43 -17.37 3.25
C ASN A 86 3.44 -16.97 2.14
N TYR A 87 3.10 -15.68 2.03
CA TYR A 87 2.11 -15.15 1.10
C TYR A 87 2.61 -13.90 0.39
N LEU A 88 2.35 -13.81 -0.91
CA LEU A 88 2.61 -12.61 -1.70
C LEU A 88 1.48 -11.60 -1.50
N PRO A 89 1.77 -10.29 -1.49
CA PRO A 89 0.73 -9.28 -1.57
C PRO A 89 0.03 -9.33 -2.93
N ASN A 90 -1.23 -8.94 -2.97
CA ASN A 90 -1.94 -8.75 -4.23
C ASN A 90 -1.59 -7.36 -4.80
N ILE A 91 -0.73 -7.31 -5.82
CA ILE A 91 -0.43 -6.06 -6.54
C ILE A 91 -1.48 -5.88 -7.63
N LYS A 92 -2.37 -4.92 -7.44
CA LYS A 92 -3.49 -4.62 -8.34
C LYS A 92 -3.03 -3.88 -9.60
N LYS A 93 -3.87 -3.85 -10.63
CA LYS A 93 -3.61 -3.07 -11.85
C LYS A 93 -3.57 -1.58 -11.52
N ILE A 94 -2.77 -0.82 -12.28
CA ILE A 94 -2.71 0.64 -12.16
C ILE A 94 -4.03 1.22 -12.65
N VAL A 95 -4.67 2.05 -11.82
CA VAL A 95 -5.92 2.73 -12.15
C VAL A 95 -5.79 4.24 -11.97
N SER A 96 -6.77 5.02 -12.44
CA SER A 96 -6.82 6.45 -12.13
C SER A 96 -7.18 6.69 -10.66
N TYR A 97 -6.81 7.86 -10.15
CA TYR A 97 -7.23 8.31 -8.83
C TYR A 97 -8.76 8.26 -8.66
N GLN A 98 -9.50 8.76 -9.65
CA GLN A 98 -10.95 8.78 -9.63
C GLN A 98 -11.55 7.38 -9.58
N ASP A 99 -11.13 6.49 -10.49
CA ASP A 99 -11.60 5.10 -10.50
C ASP A 99 -11.34 4.40 -9.16
N TYR A 100 -10.18 4.69 -8.55
CA TYR A 100 -9.85 4.12 -7.26
C TYR A 100 -10.78 4.61 -6.15
N VAL A 101 -10.92 5.93 -6.02
CA VAL A 101 -11.71 6.55 -4.95
C VAL A 101 -13.19 6.16 -5.04
N GLU A 102 -13.75 6.13 -6.27
CA GLU A 102 -15.15 5.71 -6.51
C GLU A 102 -15.42 4.25 -6.15
N ASN A 103 -14.46 3.36 -6.44
CA ASN A 103 -14.65 1.92 -6.28
C ASN A 103 -14.02 1.35 -4.98
N CYS A 104 -13.45 2.20 -4.13
CA CYS A 104 -12.89 1.78 -2.85
C CYS A 104 -14.00 1.40 -1.87
N SER A 105 -14.10 0.12 -1.53
CA SER A 105 -15.16 -0.45 -0.69
C SER A 105 -14.70 -0.88 0.69
N HIS A 106 -13.51 -0.42 1.15
CA HIS A 106 -13.03 -0.72 2.49
C HIS A 106 -13.88 -0.01 3.55
N ASP A 107 -14.03 -0.66 4.72
CA ASP A 107 -14.81 -0.12 5.84
C ASP A 107 -14.21 1.16 6.37
N GLN A 108 -12.88 1.20 6.46
CA GLN A 108 -12.16 2.41 6.80
C GLN A 108 -11.29 2.88 5.63
N LYS A 109 -11.42 4.16 5.30
CA LYS A 109 -10.70 4.81 4.21
C LYS A 109 -9.96 6.02 4.73
N ILE A 110 -8.64 6.04 4.61
CA ILE A 110 -7.80 7.12 5.10
C ILE A 110 -6.97 7.67 3.92
N ILE A 111 -6.97 8.99 3.76
CA ILE A 111 -6.07 9.70 2.85
C ILE A 111 -5.01 10.44 3.69
N LEU A 112 -3.73 10.22 3.38
CA LEU A 112 -2.66 10.96 4.03
C LEU A 112 -2.64 12.40 3.52
N ASP A 113 -2.65 13.34 4.46
CA ASP A 113 -2.73 14.77 4.19
C ASP A 113 -1.85 15.53 5.19
N THR A 114 -0.82 16.21 4.68
CA THR A 114 0.12 16.98 5.51
C THR A 114 -0.53 18.17 6.21
N LYS A 115 -1.68 18.64 5.71
CA LYS A 115 -2.46 19.75 6.28
C LYS A 115 -3.51 19.31 7.31
N SER A 116 -3.71 17.99 7.46
CA SER A 116 -4.70 17.47 8.41
C SER A 116 -4.33 17.79 9.86
N GLN A 117 -5.30 18.29 10.61
CA GLN A 117 -5.18 18.51 12.06
C GLN A 117 -5.29 17.19 12.87
N LYS A 118 -5.74 16.12 12.23
CA LYS A 118 -5.90 14.80 12.85
C LYS A 118 -4.73 13.92 12.47
N MET A 119 -4.10 13.33 13.46
CA MET A 119 -3.02 12.37 13.23
C MET A 119 -3.58 10.96 12.97
N LEU A 120 -2.84 10.13 12.24
CA LEU A 120 -3.23 8.75 11.93
C LEU A 120 -3.65 7.96 13.19
N PRO A 121 -2.95 8.03 14.34
CA PRO A 121 -3.37 7.34 15.56
C PRO A 121 -4.75 7.73 16.10
N SER A 122 -5.20 8.95 15.82
CA SER A 122 -6.51 9.43 16.30
C SER A 122 -7.68 9.08 15.39
N ILE A 123 -7.38 8.57 14.19
CA ILE A 123 -8.40 8.22 13.17
C ILE A 123 -8.48 6.71 12.99
N TYR A 124 -7.35 6.02 13.14
CA TYR A 124 -7.29 4.59 12.89
C TYR A 124 -8.17 3.82 13.89
N ASP A 125 -9.07 2.99 13.32
CA ASP A 125 -9.90 2.06 14.04
C ASP A 125 -9.41 0.63 13.79
N ASN A 126 -8.84 -0.02 14.80
CA ASN A 126 -8.32 -1.38 14.74
C ASN A 126 -9.43 -2.46 14.70
N LEU A 127 -10.69 -2.07 14.92
CA LEU A 127 -11.86 -2.97 14.84
C LEU A 127 -12.46 -3.01 13.43
N ALA A 128 -12.04 -2.13 12.51
CA ALA A 128 -12.51 -2.16 11.13
C ALA A 128 -12.06 -3.46 10.43
N ASN A 129 -12.99 -4.12 9.71
CA ASN A 129 -12.67 -5.38 9.02
C ASN A 129 -11.77 -5.19 7.80
N SER A 130 -11.70 -3.96 7.28
CA SER A 130 -10.88 -3.62 6.12
C SER A 130 -10.44 -2.16 6.15
N LEU A 131 -9.20 -1.92 5.71
CA LEU A 131 -8.60 -0.59 5.71
C LEU A 131 -7.95 -0.29 4.36
N SER A 132 -8.20 0.90 3.85
CA SER A 132 -7.43 1.49 2.75
C SER A 132 -6.71 2.75 3.20
N ILE A 133 -5.41 2.84 2.91
CA ILE A 133 -4.62 4.07 3.08
C ILE A 133 -4.18 4.57 1.72
N LEU A 134 -4.53 5.80 1.42
CA LEU A 134 -4.22 6.49 0.17
C LEU A 134 -3.07 7.48 0.37
N VAL A 135 -1.98 7.30 -0.39
CA VAL A 135 -0.74 8.07 -0.29
C VAL A 135 -0.51 8.86 -1.57
N GLY A 136 -0.30 10.17 -1.43
CA GLY A 136 -0.12 11.11 -2.54
C GLY A 136 1.22 11.00 -3.27
N PRO A 137 1.35 11.67 -4.43
CA PRO A 137 2.61 11.80 -5.16
C PRO A 137 3.55 12.81 -4.49
N GLU A 138 4.77 12.98 -5.04
CA GLU A 138 5.75 13.96 -4.55
C GLU A 138 5.22 15.41 -4.59
N GLY A 139 4.31 15.72 -5.49
CA GLY A 139 3.65 17.03 -5.63
C GLY A 139 2.36 17.16 -4.84
N ASP A 140 2.06 16.20 -3.96
CA ASP A 140 0.83 16.08 -3.20
C ASP A 140 -0.43 15.91 -4.09
N PHE A 141 -1.56 15.56 -3.48
CA PHE A 141 -2.87 15.62 -4.15
C PHE A 141 -3.31 17.07 -4.30
N THR A 142 -4.14 17.34 -5.32
CA THR A 142 -4.76 18.65 -5.46
C THR A 142 -5.89 18.84 -4.46
N ASP A 143 -6.27 20.09 -4.21
CA ASP A 143 -7.39 20.40 -3.30
C ASP A 143 -8.71 19.76 -3.81
N GLU A 144 -8.90 19.66 -5.15
CA GLU A 144 -10.04 18.96 -5.75
C GLU A 144 -10.00 17.45 -5.48
N GLU A 145 -8.81 16.83 -5.53
CA GLU A 145 -8.65 15.40 -5.21
C GLU A 145 -8.92 15.15 -3.73
N TYR A 146 -8.44 15.98 -2.82
CA TYR A 146 -8.78 15.90 -1.40
C TYR A 146 -10.28 16.04 -1.13
N LEU A 147 -10.92 17.03 -1.78
CA LEU A 147 -12.37 17.22 -1.65
C LEU A 147 -13.13 15.99 -2.16
N TYR A 148 -12.73 15.44 -3.30
CA TYR A 148 -13.35 14.26 -3.89
C TYR A 148 -13.20 13.02 -3.01
N ALA A 149 -12.02 12.79 -2.44
CA ALA A 149 -11.81 11.71 -1.47
C ALA A 149 -12.72 11.87 -0.24
N LYS A 150 -12.83 13.09 0.29
CA LYS A 150 -13.71 13.38 1.42
C LYS A 150 -15.19 13.11 1.11
N GLN A 151 -15.67 13.43 -0.10
CA GLN A 151 -17.02 13.12 -0.55
C GLN A 151 -17.27 11.61 -0.72
N SER A 152 -16.18 10.83 -0.84
CA SER A 152 -16.19 9.37 -0.96
C SER A 152 -15.82 8.66 0.37
N ASP A 153 -16.03 9.34 1.50
CA ASP A 153 -15.84 8.85 2.87
C ASP A 153 -14.38 8.58 3.28
N PHE A 154 -13.40 9.17 2.59
CA PHE A 154 -12.03 9.17 3.08
C PHE A 154 -11.83 10.19 4.20
N SER A 155 -11.23 9.76 5.29
CA SER A 155 -10.79 10.62 6.40
C SER A 155 -9.36 11.08 6.18
N SER A 156 -9.08 12.39 6.29
CA SER A 156 -7.73 12.92 6.17
C SER A 156 -6.94 12.71 7.47
N ALA A 157 -5.71 12.22 7.35
CA ALA A 157 -4.79 12.01 8.47
C ALA A 157 -3.38 12.51 8.15
N SER A 158 -2.72 13.15 9.13
CA SER A 158 -1.29 13.44 9.07
C SER A 158 -0.45 12.35 9.76
N LEU A 159 0.83 12.30 9.41
CA LEU A 159 1.84 11.44 10.07
C LEU A 159 2.77 12.24 10.98
N GLY A 160 2.43 13.48 11.31
CA GLY A 160 3.21 14.40 12.12
C GLY A 160 3.56 15.69 11.39
N ASP A 161 4.45 16.48 11.99
CA ASP A 161 4.74 17.85 11.56
C ASP A 161 5.68 17.95 10.34
N ASN A 162 6.36 16.87 10.01
CA ASN A 162 7.31 16.84 8.89
C ASN A 162 6.64 16.38 7.59
N ILE A 163 7.01 17.00 6.48
CA ILE A 163 6.65 16.53 5.14
C ILE A 163 7.51 15.31 4.82
N LEU A 164 6.88 14.15 4.74
CA LEU A 164 7.54 12.89 4.42
C LEU A 164 7.57 12.67 2.91
N ARG A 165 8.59 11.98 2.43
CA ARG A 165 8.58 11.45 1.06
C ARG A 165 7.51 10.37 0.92
N VAL A 166 7.04 10.14 -0.30
CA VAL A 166 5.96 9.18 -0.61
C VAL A 166 6.24 7.80 -0.01
N GLU A 167 7.45 7.28 -0.26
CA GLU A 167 7.88 5.98 0.28
C GLU A 167 7.92 5.97 1.81
N THR A 168 8.41 7.04 2.42
CA THR A 168 8.45 7.16 3.88
C THR A 168 7.04 7.20 4.46
N ALA A 169 6.13 7.95 3.85
CA ALA A 169 4.75 8.05 4.30
C ALA A 169 4.03 6.70 4.22
N ALA A 170 4.14 5.99 3.08
CA ALA A 170 3.53 4.68 2.88
C ALA A 170 4.05 3.64 3.90
N ILE A 171 5.37 3.58 4.08
CA ILE A 171 6.02 2.62 4.99
C ILE A 171 5.66 2.93 6.44
N SER A 172 5.74 4.21 6.86
CA SER A 172 5.45 4.63 8.24
C SER A 172 3.99 4.38 8.61
N ALA A 173 3.05 4.73 7.74
CA ALA A 173 1.64 4.50 7.97
C ALA A 173 1.34 3.01 8.14
N PHE A 174 1.86 2.17 7.24
CA PHE A 174 1.62 0.73 7.32
C PHE A 174 2.33 0.10 8.52
N SER A 175 3.56 0.53 8.85
CA SER A 175 4.29 0.02 10.03
C SER A 175 3.53 0.30 11.33
N TYR A 176 2.98 1.51 11.48
CA TYR A 176 2.16 1.88 12.64
C TYR A 176 0.97 0.92 12.80
N ILE A 177 0.19 0.75 11.73
CA ILE A 177 -1.00 -0.12 11.74
C ILE A 177 -0.62 -1.57 12.05
N LYS A 178 0.47 -2.06 11.44
CA LYS A 178 0.95 -3.41 11.68
C LYS A 178 1.34 -3.68 13.13
N ILE A 179 1.97 -2.71 13.78
CA ILE A 179 2.36 -2.81 15.20
C ILE A 179 1.11 -2.87 16.08
N ILE A 180 0.16 -1.97 15.88
CA ILE A 180 -1.09 -1.96 16.67
C ILE A 180 -1.85 -3.28 16.53
N ASN A 181 -2.09 -3.75 15.29
CA ASN A 181 -2.82 -4.99 15.06
C ASN A 181 -2.12 -6.24 15.62
N ASN A 182 -0.80 -6.23 15.76
CA ASN A 182 -0.07 -7.33 16.37
C ASN A 182 -0.08 -7.27 17.92
N SER A 183 -0.20 -6.08 18.50
CA SER A 183 -0.28 -5.92 19.96
C SER A 183 -1.59 -6.48 20.50
N ASP A 184 -2.70 -6.25 19.80
CA ASP A 184 -4.03 -6.70 20.22
C ASP A 184 -4.25 -8.22 20.06
N ASN A 185 -3.41 -8.91 19.27
CA ASN A 185 -3.48 -10.37 19.11
C ASN A 185 -2.67 -11.14 20.18
N ASN A 186 -2.00 -10.46 21.11
CA ASN A 186 -1.19 -11.06 22.16
C ASN A 186 -1.82 -10.93 23.56
N GLU A 187 -3.03 -10.38 23.66
CA GLU A 187 -3.88 -10.39 24.86
C GLU A 187 -5.00 -11.46 24.73
#